data_e07ca07626142c45ee66411dada4638e
#
_entry.id   e07ca07626142c45ee66411dada4638e
#
_cell.length_a   1.000
_cell.length_b   1.000
_cell.length_c   1.000
_cell.angle_alpha   90.00
_cell.angle_beta   90.00
_cell.angle_gamma   90.00
#
_symmetry.space_group_name_H-M   'P 1'
#
loop_
_entity.id
_entity.type
_entity.pdbx_description
1 polymer ?
#
loop_
_entity_poly.entity_id
_entity_poly.type
_entity_poly.pdbx_seq_one_letter_code
_entity_poly.pdbx_strand_id
1 'polypeptide(L)'
;SHPGGDKRILDDVSFTLHAGEHTALVGINGAGKSTIVKLICGLYQPTEGNITINGIPLGSLNPAQYYKAIAAVFQDPFALSFSIAENVSCSPLEETDRNRCREALIRAGLWEKIASLPQKEETYLGKDMADDGITLSGGEMQKLMMARALYKNCHLLLLDEPTAALDAISENKMYETYSTLLKNKTALFISHRLASTRFCDTILFLENGKIKECGTHDELIALGGSYAHMFEVQSQYYQETEE
;
A
#
# COMPACT_ATOMS: atom_id res chain seq x y z
N SER A 1 2.06 9.41 -19.84
CA SER A 1 1.41 8.42 -20.74
C SER A 1 1.94 7.02 -20.41
N HIS A 2 1.15 5.98 -20.62
CA HIS A 2 1.68 4.61 -20.64
C HIS A 2 2.69 4.46 -21.79
N PRO A 3 3.71 3.61 -21.65
CA PRO A 3 4.58 3.28 -22.76
C PRO A 3 3.74 2.80 -23.97
N GLY A 4 3.69 3.60 -25.05
CA GLY A 4 2.94 3.33 -26.27
C GLY A 4 1.51 3.90 -26.36
N GLY A 5 1.08 4.76 -25.43
CA GLY A 5 -0.23 5.44 -25.48
C GLY A 5 -0.12 6.96 -25.61
N ASP A 6 -0.90 7.55 -26.51
CA ASP A 6 -0.95 9.01 -26.72
C ASP A 6 -1.69 9.77 -25.60
N LYS A 7 -2.40 9.08 -24.72
CA LYS A 7 -3.21 9.72 -23.67
C LYS A 7 -2.36 10.02 -22.43
N ARG A 8 -2.29 11.29 -22.01
CA ARG A 8 -1.74 11.69 -20.72
C ARG A 8 -2.62 11.11 -19.59
N ILE A 9 -2.01 10.38 -18.65
CA ILE A 9 -2.69 9.83 -17.48
C ILE A 9 -2.66 10.82 -16.33
N LEU A 10 -1.51 11.45 -16.13
CA LEU A 10 -1.28 12.51 -15.15
C LEU A 10 -0.95 13.79 -15.90
N ASP A 11 -1.53 14.90 -15.45
CA ASP A 11 -1.38 16.22 -16.07
C ASP A 11 -1.15 17.25 -14.97
N ASP A 12 0.09 17.74 -14.88
CA ASP A 12 0.52 18.76 -13.90
C ASP A 12 0.20 18.38 -12.44
N VAL A 13 0.66 17.19 -12.03
CA VAL A 13 0.50 16.69 -10.65
C VAL A 13 1.70 17.11 -9.82
N SER A 14 1.47 17.93 -8.78
CA SER A 14 2.48 18.35 -7.82
C SER A 14 1.96 18.19 -6.40
N PHE A 15 2.72 17.50 -5.55
CA PHE A 15 2.45 17.36 -4.11
C PHE A 15 3.72 16.96 -3.35
N THR A 16 3.66 17.05 -2.03
CA THR A 16 4.76 16.65 -1.14
C THR A 16 4.25 15.65 -0.12
N LEU A 17 5.02 14.59 0.12
CA LEU A 17 4.83 13.69 1.26
C LEU A 17 5.78 14.13 2.37
N HIS A 18 5.24 14.49 3.53
CA HIS A 18 6.04 14.92 4.66
C HIS A 18 6.48 13.73 5.53
N ALA A 19 7.68 13.83 6.08
CA ALA A 19 8.23 12.75 6.91
C ALA A 19 7.36 12.50 8.15
N GLY A 20 6.99 11.22 8.37
CA GLY A 20 6.15 10.81 9.49
C GLY A 20 4.66 11.03 9.29
N GLU A 21 4.22 11.56 8.14
CA GLU A 21 2.83 11.84 7.79
C GLU A 21 2.20 10.67 7.03
N HIS A 22 0.92 10.44 7.27
CA HIS A 22 0.07 9.53 6.52
C HIS A 22 -0.75 10.33 5.51
N THR A 23 -0.46 10.16 4.24
CA THR A 23 -1.18 10.81 3.15
C THR A 23 -2.08 9.80 2.45
N ALA A 24 -3.34 10.15 2.21
CA ALA A 24 -4.24 9.38 1.36
C ALA A 24 -4.28 9.97 -0.05
N LEU A 25 -4.20 9.12 -1.06
CA LEU A 25 -4.46 9.47 -2.46
C LEU A 25 -5.75 8.79 -2.89
N VAL A 26 -6.79 9.57 -3.04
CA VAL A 26 -8.14 9.09 -3.35
C VAL A 26 -8.63 9.65 -4.68
N GLY A 27 -9.68 9.04 -5.24
CA GLY A 27 -10.27 9.45 -6.52
C GLY A 27 -10.88 8.26 -7.26
N ILE A 28 -11.58 8.55 -8.35
CA ILE A 28 -12.26 7.53 -9.16
C ILE A 28 -11.27 6.53 -9.79
N ASN A 29 -11.79 5.36 -10.18
CA ASN A 29 -10.99 4.37 -10.89
C ASN A 29 -10.47 4.93 -12.22
N GLY A 30 -9.21 4.62 -12.53
CA GLY A 30 -8.54 5.14 -13.73
C GLY A 30 -8.02 6.58 -13.63
N ALA A 31 -8.15 7.27 -12.49
CA ALA A 31 -7.64 8.63 -12.31
C ALA A 31 -6.10 8.75 -12.35
N GLY A 32 -5.36 7.63 -12.23
CA GLY A 32 -3.89 7.63 -12.28
C GLY A 32 -3.21 7.32 -10.94
N LYS A 33 -3.96 6.91 -9.90
CA LYS A 33 -3.43 6.66 -8.54
C LYS A 33 -2.27 5.64 -8.54
N SER A 34 -2.46 4.45 -9.09
CA SER A 34 -1.41 3.42 -9.17
C SER A 34 -0.24 3.84 -10.07
N THR A 35 -0.48 4.77 -11.04
CA THR A 35 0.60 5.35 -11.84
C THR A 35 1.52 6.20 -10.98
N ILE A 36 0.97 6.99 -10.04
CA ILE A 36 1.75 7.77 -9.07
C ILE A 36 2.62 6.85 -8.21
N VAL A 37 2.08 5.73 -7.69
CA VAL A 37 2.89 4.76 -6.93
C VAL A 37 4.04 4.21 -7.76
N LYS A 38 3.77 3.80 -9.01
CA LYS A 38 4.81 3.26 -9.91
C LYS A 38 5.90 4.29 -10.22
N LEU A 39 5.53 5.57 -10.34
CA LEU A 39 6.46 6.68 -10.50
C LEU A 39 7.32 6.89 -9.25
N ILE A 40 6.71 6.92 -8.06
CA ILE A 40 7.44 7.03 -6.79
C ILE A 40 8.35 5.81 -6.58
N CYS A 41 7.91 4.60 -6.93
CA CYS A 41 8.75 3.40 -6.88
C CYS A 41 9.91 3.43 -7.90
N GLY A 42 9.96 4.40 -8.82
CA GLY A 42 10.96 4.44 -9.88
C GLY A 42 10.77 3.36 -10.95
N LEU A 43 9.61 2.69 -10.99
CA LEU A 43 9.25 1.71 -12.02
C LEU A 43 8.88 2.40 -13.35
N TYR A 44 8.42 3.64 -13.27
CA TYR A 44 8.19 4.52 -14.42
C TYR A 44 8.98 5.80 -14.26
N GLN A 45 9.31 6.43 -15.38
CA GLN A 45 9.89 7.77 -15.40
C GLN A 45 8.83 8.77 -15.82
N PRO A 46 8.78 9.98 -15.19
CA PRO A 46 7.90 11.03 -15.64
C PRO A 46 8.32 11.50 -17.05
N THR A 47 7.35 11.78 -17.92
CA THR A 47 7.62 12.34 -19.25
C THR A 47 8.03 13.81 -19.16
N GLU A 48 7.51 14.52 -18.18
CA GLU A 48 7.82 15.92 -17.87
C GLU A 48 7.83 16.07 -16.35
N GLY A 49 8.53 17.09 -15.83
CA GLY A 49 8.69 17.31 -14.40
C GLY A 49 9.72 16.36 -13.76
N ASN A 50 9.74 16.35 -12.44
CA ASN A 50 10.71 15.58 -11.67
C ASN A 50 10.12 15.06 -10.36
N ILE A 51 10.68 13.96 -9.86
CA ILE A 51 10.40 13.43 -8.52
C ILE A 51 11.66 13.60 -7.71
N THR A 52 11.52 14.15 -6.51
CA THR A 52 12.67 14.38 -5.61
C THR A 52 12.43 13.69 -4.27
N ILE A 53 13.51 13.19 -3.66
CA ILE A 53 13.55 12.68 -2.31
C ILE A 53 14.50 13.56 -1.51
N ASN A 54 13.97 14.29 -0.53
CA ASN A 54 14.73 15.28 0.24
C ASN A 54 15.48 16.29 -0.67
N GLY A 55 14.82 16.75 -1.75
CA GLY A 55 15.39 17.69 -2.71
C GLY A 55 16.32 17.06 -3.77
N ILE A 56 16.68 15.78 -3.65
CA ILE A 56 17.55 15.08 -4.61
C ILE A 56 16.67 14.42 -5.68
N PRO A 57 16.91 14.65 -6.98
CA PRO A 57 16.16 13.98 -8.05
C PRO A 57 16.23 12.45 -7.94
N LEU A 58 15.09 11.75 -8.04
CA LEU A 58 15.00 10.29 -7.92
C LEU A 58 15.93 9.58 -8.90
N GLY A 59 16.03 10.09 -10.14
CA GLY A 59 16.90 9.51 -11.18
C GLY A 59 18.40 9.61 -10.89
N SER A 60 18.83 10.45 -9.91
CA SER A 60 20.22 10.56 -9.49
C SER A 60 20.57 9.73 -8.24
N LEU A 61 19.56 9.13 -7.61
CA LEU A 61 19.76 8.24 -6.45
C LEU A 61 20.29 6.88 -6.88
N ASN A 62 21.10 6.25 -6.01
CA ASN A 62 21.46 4.86 -6.20
C ASN A 62 20.22 3.96 -6.00
N PRO A 63 19.77 3.20 -7.02
CA PRO A 63 18.53 2.42 -6.93
C PRO A 63 18.53 1.41 -5.78
N ALA A 64 19.66 0.75 -5.51
CA ALA A 64 19.76 -0.23 -4.44
C ALA A 64 19.59 0.41 -3.04
N GLN A 65 20.08 1.63 -2.85
CA GLN A 65 19.88 2.38 -1.61
C GLN A 65 18.44 2.89 -1.50
N TYR A 66 17.88 3.41 -2.60
CA TYR A 66 16.50 3.86 -2.63
C TYR A 66 15.52 2.73 -2.33
N TYR A 67 15.69 1.58 -2.98
CA TYR A 67 14.83 0.42 -2.71
C TYR A 67 14.93 -0.11 -1.27
N LYS A 68 16.03 0.10 -0.57
CA LYS A 68 16.10 -0.20 0.88
C LYS A 68 15.23 0.74 1.71
N ALA A 69 15.04 1.98 1.26
CA ALA A 69 14.31 3.01 2.00
C ALA A 69 12.80 2.97 1.79
N ILE A 70 12.30 2.30 0.74
CA ILE A 70 10.88 2.23 0.41
C ILE A 70 10.35 0.79 0.49
N ALA A 71 9.07 0.63 0.78
CA ALA A 71 8.33 -0.62 0.56
C ALA A 71 7.00 -0.30 -0.13
N ALA A 72 6.52 -1.22 -0.96
CA ALA A 72 5.23 -1.10 -1.63
C ALA A 72 4.43 -2.39 -1.45
N VAL A 73 3.14 -2.22 -1.15
CA VAL A 73 2.12 -3.27 -1.20
C VAL A 73 1.19 -2.90 -2.34
N PHE A 74 1.19 -3.69 -3.40
CA PHE A 74 0.35 -3.46 -4.57
C PHE A 74 -1.00 -4.16 -4.43
N GLN A 75 -1.97 -3.71 -5.21
CA GLN A 75 -3.35 -4.22 -5.24
C GLN A 75 -3.41 -5.73 -5.51
N ASP A 76 -2.58 -6.24 -6.43
CA ASP A 76 -2.47 -7.65 -6.74
C ASP A 76 -1.29 -8.26 -5.96
N PRO A 77 -1.54 -8.86 -4.79
CA PRO A 77 -0.48 -9.42 -3.98
C PRO A 77 0.08 -10.68 -4.64
N PHE A 78 1.42 -10.75 -4.72
CA PHE A 78 2.11 -11.89 -5.30
C PHE A 78 3.14 -12.47 -4.33
N ALA A 79 3.07 -13.78 -4.13
CA ALA A 79 4.08 -14.54 -3.40
C ALA A 79 4.74 -15.56 -4.34
N LEU A 80 6.02 -15.78 -4.11
CA LEU A 80 6.80 -16.79 -4.82
C LEU A 80 6.56 -18.17 -4.17
N SER A 81 6.75 -19.24 -4.94
CA SER A 81 6.70 -20.63 -4.45
C SER A 81 7.94 -20.97 -3.59
N PHE A 82 8.23 -20.12 -2.60
CA PHE A 82 9.27 -20.27 -1.59
C PHE A 82 8.65 -20.38 -0.21
N SER A 83 9.46 -20.54 0.82
CA SER A 83 8.98 -20.53 2.19
C SER A 83 8.34 -19.18 2.57
N ILE A 84 7.50 -19.19 3.59
CA ILE A 84 6.89 -17.96 4.14
C ILE A 84 7.99 -17.00 4.59
N ALA A 85 9.05 -17.49 5.24
CA ALA A 85 10.17 -16.68 5.70
C ALA A 85 10.90 -15.98 4.55
N GLU A 86 11.18 -16.68 3.45
CA GLU A 86 11.81 -16.10 2.25
C GLU A 86 10.89 -15.09 1.56
N ASN A 87 9.59 -15.35 1.54
CA ASN A 87 8.61 -14.37 1.03
C ASN A 87 8.55 -13.10 1.89
N VAL A 88 8.73 -13.19 3.20
CA VAL A 88 8.74 -12.03 4.11
C VAL A 88 10.06 -11.27 4.01
N SER A 89 11.20 -11.97 4.03
CA SER A 89 12.52 -11.33 4.02
C SER A 89 12.96 -10.85 2.63
N CYS A 90 12.44 -11.48 1.56
CA CYS A 90 12.94 -11.37 0.19
C CYS A 90 14.44 -11.74 0.09
N SER A 91 14.89 -12.69 0.89
CA SER A 91 16.25 -13.22 0.97
C SER A 91 16.23 -14.73 1.15
N PRO A 92 17.32 -15.45 0.80
CA PRO A 92 17.42 -16.86 1.11
C PRO A 92 17.22 -17.15 2.60
N LEU A 93 16.77 -18.36 2.92
CA LEU A 93 16.40 -18.76 4.28
C LEU A 93 17.57 -18.63 5.27
N GLU A 94 18.80 -18.87 4.80
CA GLU A 94 20.04 -18.78 5.59
C GLU A 94 20.39 -17.34 5.97
N GLU A 95 19.95 -16.37 5.17
CA GLU A 95 20.17 -14.93 5.38
C GLU A 95 18.98 -14.26 6.12
N THR A 96 17.89 -15.01 6.32
CA THR A 96 16.69 -14.48 6.95
C THR A 96 16.81 -14.43 8.46
N ASP A 97 16.66 -13.25 9.06
CA ASP A 97 16.50 -13.10 10.49
C ASP A 97 15.12 -13.64 10.92
N ARG A 98 15.13 -14.84 11.53
CA ARG A 98 13.93 -15.58 11.95
C ARG A 98 13.10 -14.81 12.99
N ASN A 99 13.77 -14.14 13.95
CA ASN A 99 13.09 -13.40 15.00
C ASN A 99 12.36 -12.20 14.43
N ARG A 100 13.02 -11.46 13.56
CA ARG A 100 12.44 -10.32 12.85
C ARG A 100 11.32 -10.74 11.90
N CYS A 101 11.46 -11.89 11.24
CA CYS A 101 10.41 -12.47 10.40
C CYS A 101 9.16 -12.80 11.23
N ARG A 102 9.34 -13.48 12.35
CA ARG A 102 8.25 -13.81 13.27
C ARG A 102 7.57 -12.56 13.82
N GLU A 103 8.34 -11.56 14.25
CA GLU A 103 7.80 -10.29 14.74
C GLU A 103 6.96 -9.60 13.66
N ALA A 104 7.43 -9.57 12.41
CA ALA A 104 6.71 -9.00 11.28
C ALA A 104 5.38 -9.75 11.02
N LEU A 105 5.40 -11.09 11.08
CA LEU A 105 4.20 -11.93 10.94
C LEU A 105 3.20 -11.72 12.09
N ILE A 106 3.67 -11.58 13.34
CA ILE A 106 2.83 -11.26 14.50
C ILE A 106 2.16 -9.91 14.30
N ARG A 107 2.94 -8.88 13.97
CA ARG A 107 2.42 -7.52 13.76
C ARG A 107 1.44 -7.44 12.60
N ALA A 108 1.64 -8.22 11.53
CA ALA A 108 0.71 -8.32 10.41
C ALA A 108 -0.54 -9.17 10.71
N GLY A 109 -0.64 -9.81 11.90
CA GLY A 109 -1.76 -10.65 12.28
C GLY A 109 -1.87 -11.96 11.48
N LEU A 110 -0.72 -12.52 11.05
CA LEU A 110 -0.66 -13.78 10.30
C LEU A 110 -0.01 -14.92 11.12
N TRP A 111 0.65 -14.60 12.22
CA TRP A 111 1.46 -15.55 12.98
C TRP A 111 0.67 -16.71 13.57
N GLU A 112 -0.55 -16.50 14.08
CA GLU A 112 -1.36 -17.58 14.68
C GLU A 112 -1.56 -18.74 13.72
N LYS A 113 -1.90 -18.43 12.45
CA LYS A 113 -2.00 -19.45 11.40
C LYS A 113 -0.66 -20.11 11.12
N ILE A 114 0.40 -19.31 10.95
CA ILE A 114 1.73 -19.84 10.62
C ILE A 114 2.28 -20.72 11.74
N ALA A 115 2.08 -20.34 13.00
CA ALA A 115 2.54 -21.08 14.17
C ALA A 115 1.87 -22.47 14.29
N SER A 116 0.67 -22.66 13.72
CA SER A 116 -0.04 -23.94 13.70
C SER A 116 0.49 -24.94 12.65
N LEU A 117 1.30 -24.48 11.70
CA LEU A 117 1.88 -25.32 10.66
C LEU A 117 3.08 -26.12 11.22
N PRO A 118 3.29 -27.37 10.77
CA PRO A 118 4.43 -28.18 11.22
C PRO A 118 5.79 -27.51 11.06
N GLN A 119 6.02 -26.86 9.91
CA GLN A 119 7.27 -26.17 9.57
C GLN A 119 7.22 -24.66 9.84
N LYS A 120 6.09 -24.16 10.37
CA LYS A 120 5.88 -22.72 10.69
C LYS A 120 6.27 -21.82 9.53
N GLU A 121 7.14 -20.83 9.76
CA GLU A 121 7.63 -19.88 8.75
C GLU A 121 8.46 -20.51 7.63
N GLU A 122 8.92 -21.77 7.79
CA GLU A 122 9.64 -22.52 6.76
C GLU A 122 8.70 -23.26 5.81
N THR A 123 7.39 -23.27 6.08
CA THR A 123 6.39 -23.86 5.19
C THR A 123 6.40 -23.13 3.84
N TYR A 124 6.41 -23.88 2.76
CA TYR A 124 6.37 -23.38 1.39
C TYR A 124 4.98 -22.87 1.00
N LEU A 125 4.95 -21.85 0.16
CA LEU A 125 3.72 -21.39 -0.50
C LEU A 125 3.58 -22.04 -1.86
N GLY A 126 2.37 -22.60 -2.12
CA GLY A 126 2.10 -23.41 -3.30
C GLY A 126 2.71 -24.82 -3.19
N LYS A 127 2.29 -25.67 -4.10
CA LYS A 127 2.74 -27.08 -4.15
C LYS A 127 3.81 -27.35 -5.22
N ASP A 128 4.32 -26.28 -5.84
CA ASP A 128 5.28 -26.41 -6.95
C ASP A 128 6.65 -26.87 -6.47
N MET A 129 7.01 -26.52 -5.22
CA MET A 129 8.32 -26.81 -4.64
C MET A 129 8.28 -27.80 -3.48
N ALA A 130 7.11 -28.02 -2.87
CA ALA A 130 6.92 -28.93 -1.75
C ALA A 130 5.49 -29.49 -1.73
N ASP A 131 5.33 -30.80 -1.58
CA ASP A 131 4.03 -31.48 -1.58
C ASP A 131 3.14 -31.04 -0.42
N ASP A 132 3.73 -30.63 0.70
CA ASP A 132 3.07 -30.09 1.90
C ASP A 132 2.92 -28.58 1.90
N GLY A 133 3.21 -27.91 0.76
CA GLY A 133 3.03 -26.50 0.59
C GLY A 133 1.57 -26.05 0.74
N ILE A 134 1.37 -24.85 1.27
CA ILE A 134 0.05 -24.28 1.55
C ILE A 134 -0.34 -23.17 0.59
N THR A 135 -1.64 -22.92 0.49
CA THR A 135 -2.17 -21.73 -0.19
C THR A 135 -2.78 -20.79 0.85
N LEU A 136 -2.48 -19.51 0.74
CA LEU A 136 -3.07 -18.46 1.56
C LEU A 136 -4.34 -17.93 0.90
N SER A 137 -5.34 -17.58 1.69
CA SER A 137 -6.50 -16.81 1.22
C SER A 137 -6.09 -15.39 0.81
N GLY A 138 -6.94 -14.66 0.10
CA GLY A 138 -6.65 -13.28 -0.32
C GLY A 138 -6.29 -12.36 0.85
N GLY A 139 -7.04 -12.42 1.95
CA GLY A 139 -6.74 -11.64 3.16
C GLY A 139 -5.45 -12.05 3.86
N GLU A 140 -5.12 -13.35 3.88
CA GLU A 140 -3.86 -13.83 4.42
C GLU A 140 -2.67 -13.44 3.55
N MET A 141 -2.85 -13.42 2.23
CA MET A 141 -1.85 -12.94 1.30
C MET A 141 -1.56 -11.46 1.49
N GLN A 142 -2.58 -10.63 1.73
CA GLN A 142 -2.40 -9.22 2.07
C GLN A 142 -1.63 -9.04 3.39
N LYS A 143 -1.93 -9.84 4.41
CA LYS A 143 -1.17 -9.85 5.66
C LYS A 143 0.28 -10.27 5.44
N LEU A 144 0.55 -11.22 4.55
CA LEU A 144 1.92 -11.61 4.18
C LEU A 144 2.67 -10.44 3.52
N MET A 145 2.03 -9.72 2.58
CA MET A 145 2.63 -8.54 1.96
C MET A 145 2.92 -7.43 2.98
N MET A 146 2.03 -7.24 3.96
CA MET A 146 2.28 -6.31 5.06
C MET A 146 3.45 -6.78 5.94
N ALA A 147 3.54 -8.08 6.27
CA ALA A 147 4.68 -8.63 7.02
C ALA A 147 6.01 -8.38 6.28
N ARG A 148 6.04 -8.54 4.94
CA ARG A 148 7.19 -8.19 4.09
C ARG A 148 7.59 -6.72 4.23
N ALA A 149 6.61 -5.81 4.18
CA ALA A 149 6.87 -4.38 4.34
C ALA A 149 7.38 -4.02 5.74
N LEU A 150 6.83 -4.65 6.78
CA LEU A 150 7.26 -4.47 8.18
C LEU A 150 8.65 -5.05 8.42
N TYR A 151 8.96 -6.22 7.85
CA TYR A 151 10.30 -6.82 7.92
C TYR A 151 11.34 -5.91 7.30
N LYS A 152 11.03 -5.28 6.17
CA LYS A 152 11.95 -4.37 5.49
C LYS A 152 12.31 -3.14 6.31
N ASN A 153 11.44 -2.69 7.22
CA ASN A 153 11.61 -1.49 8.06
C ASN A 153 11.97 -0.22 7.26
N CYS A 154 11.24 0.02 6.20
CA CYS A 154 11.43 1.16 5.30
C CYS A 154 11.06 2.50 5.95
N HIS A 155 11.48 3.62 5.33
CA HIS A 155 11.10 4.98 5.71
C HIS A 155 9.82 5.45 5.04
N LEU A 156 9.58 5.03 3.80
CA LEU A 156 8.36 5.33 3.02
C LEU A 156 7.63 4.03 2.68
N LEU A 157 6.36 3.96 3.05
CA LEU A 157 5.47 2.85 2.71
C LEU A 157 4.41 3.32 1.72
N LEU A 158 4.27 2.59 0.63
CA LEU A 158 3.26 2.82 -0.41
C LEU A 158 2.27 1.66 -0.37
N LEU A 159 0.99 1.96 -0.16
CA LEU A 159 -0.09 0.99 -0.01
C LEU A 159 -1.13 1.25 -1.11
N ASP A 160 -1.11 0.43 -2.16
CA ASP A 160 -2.04 0.55 -3.30
C ASP A 160 -3.20 -0.42 -3.10
N GLU A 161 -4.33 0.10 -2.61
CA GLU A 161 -5.56 -0.64 -2.30
C GLU A 161 -5.32 -1.92 -1.45
N PRO A 162 -4.63 -1.80 -0.30
CA PRO A 162 -4.14 -2.95 0.46
C PRO A 162 -5.25 -3.80 1.09
N THR A 163 -6.51 -3.40 0.95
CA THR A 163 -7.70 -4.03 1.54
C THR A 163 -8.75 -4.43 0.51
N ALA A 164 -8.42 -4.37 -0.80
CA ALA A 164 -9.38 -4.60 -1.88
C ALA A 164 -10.10 -5.97 -1.80
N ALA A 165 -9.47 -6.98 -1.20
CA ALA A 165 -10.05 -8.32 -1.03
C ALA A 165 -10.82 -8.52 0.29
N LEU A 166 -10.99 -7.47 1.11
CA LEU A 166 -11.64 -7.55 2.42
C LEU A 166 -13.06 -6.97 2.37
N ASP A 167 -13.93 -7.53 3.23
CA ASP A 167 -15.22 -6.91 3.56
C ASP A 167 -15.02 -5.62 4.39
N ALA A 168 -16.05 -4.77 4.49
CA ALA A 168 -15.97 -3.45 5.12
C ALA A 168 -15.54 -3.49 6.60
N ILE A 169 -15.97 -4.50 7.36
CA ILE A 169 -15.63 -4.64 8.79
C ILE A 169 -14.16 -5.03 8.94
N SER A 170 -13.72 -6.02 8.17
CA SER A 170 -12.33 -6.49 8.13
C SER A 170 -11.38 -5.40 7.63
N GLU A 171 -11.83 -4.59 6.69
CA GLU A 171 -11.09 -3.45 6.17
C GLU A 171 -10.86 -2.39 7.24
N ASN A 172 -11.91 -1.92 7.94
CA ASN A 172 -11.78 -0.93 9.02
C ASN A 172 -10.78 -1.40 10.08
N LYS A 173 -10.87 -2.65 10.52
CA LYS A 173 -9.95 -3.24 11.48
C LYS A 173 -8.50 -3.27 10.95
N MET A 174 -8.33 -3.51 9.66
CA MET A 174 -7.01 -3.50 9.03
C MET A 174 -6.42 -2.08 8.99
N TYR A 175 -7.21 -1.04 8.67
CA TYR A 175 -6.74 0.35 8.68
C TYR A 175 -6.39 0.85 10.08
N GLU A 176 -7.15 0.50 11.11
CA GLU A 176 -6.79 0.75 12.51
C GLU A 176 -5.45 0.10 12.85
N THR A 177 -5.26 -1.13 12.38
CA THR A 177 -3.98 -1.84 12.51
C THR A 177 -2.86 -1.09 11.79
N TYR A 178 -3.09 -0.65 10.55
CA TYR A 178 -2.09 0.10 9.78
C TYR A 178 -1.72 1.43 10.45
N SER A 179 -2.70 2.21 10.92
CA SER A 179 -2.42 3.46 11.62
C SER A 179 -1.53 3.28 12.85
N THR A 180 -1.74 2.18 13.58
CA THR A 180 -0.91 1.82 14.76
C THR A 180 0.48 1.33 14.35
N LEU A 181 0.57 0.44 13.34
CA LEU A 181 1.82 -0.17 12.90
C LEU A 181 2.77 0.81 12.23
N LEU A 182 2.22 1.85 11.60
CA LEU A 182 2.95 2.82 10.79
C LEU A 182 3.22 4.13 11.56
N LYS A 183 2.87 4.20 12.82
CA LYS A 183 3.16 5.36 13.67
C LYS A 183 4.63 5.78 13.52
N ASN A 184 4.86 7.05 13.21
CA ASN A 184 6.18 7.65 12.93
C ASN A 184 6.83 7.20 11.60
N LYS A 185 6.08 6.59 10.67
CA LYS A 185 6.54 6.29 9.31
C LYS A 185 5.81 7.16 8.30
N THR A 186 6.47 7.50 7.22
CA THR A 186 5.80 8.14 6.09
C THR A 186 5.05 7.09 5.30
N ALA A 187 3.76 7.31 5.05
CA ALA A 187 2.94 6.38 4.30
C ALA A 187 2.05 7.10 3.28
N LEU A 188 1.95 6.52 2.08
CA LEU A 188 0.97 6.91 1.06
C LEU A 188 -0.03 5.76 0.90
N PHE A 189 -1.28 6.04 1.25
CA PHE A 189 -2.39 5.11 1.09
C PHE A 189 -3.16 5.44 -0.18
N ILE A 190 -3.34 4.49 -1.06
CA ILE A 190 -4.31 4.59 -2.14
C ILE A 190 -5.56 3.82 -1.76
N SER A 191 -6.71 4.49 -1.83
CA SER A 191 -8.01 3.85 -1.65
C SER A 191 -9.04 4.49 -2.58
N HIS A 192 -9.99 3.70 -3.01
CA HIS A 192 -11.23 4.17 -3.61
C HIS A 192 -12.37 4.25 -2.57
N ARG A 193 -12.16 3.79 -1.32
CA ARG A 193 -13.08 3.84 -0.19
C ARG A 193 -12.68 4.99 0.74
N LEU A 194 -13.44 6.07 0.71
CA LEU A 194 -13.09 7.31 1.42
C LEU A 194 -13.20 7.18 2.95
N ALA A 195 -14.12 6.36 3.44
CA ALA A 195 -14.29 6.13 4.88
C ALA A 195 -13.00 5.62 5.55
N SER A 196 -12.24 4.78 4.83
CA SER A 196 -11.02 4.17 5.33
C SER A 196 -9.78 5.09 5.28
N THR A 197 -9.90 6.30 4.74
CA THR A 197 -8.79 7.27 4.65
C THR A 197 -8.87 8.39 5.67
N ARG A 198 -9.90 8.41 6.52
CA ARG A 198 -10.15 9.47 7.52
C ARG A 198 -9.06 9.58 8.59
N PHE A 199 -8.28 8.53 8.81
CA PHE A 199 -7.16 8.53 9.76
C PHE A 199 -5.89 9.17 9.20
N CYS A 200 -5.85 9.49 7.90
CA CYS A 200 -4.70 10.13 7.28
C CYS A 200 -4.64 11.61 7.64
N ASP A 201 -3.43 12.13 7.80
CA ASP A 201 -3.16 13.53 8.12
C ASP A 201 -3.52 14.45 6.94
N THR A 202 -3.29 13.97 5.71
CA THR A 202 -3.58 14.69 4.47
C THR A 202 -4.27 13.79 3.47
N ILE A 203 -5.26 14.31 2.77
CA ILE A 203 -5.96 13.64 1.66
C ILE A 203 -5.72 14.43 0.39
N LEU A 204 -5.26 13.75 -0.65
CA LEU A 204 -5.10 14.26 -2.01
C LEU A 204 -6.21 13.66 -2.88
N PHE A 205 -7.14 14.49 -3.37
CA PHE A 205 -8.19 14.04 -4.27
C PHE A 205 -7.74 14.19 -5.72
N LEU A 206 -7.56 13.05 -6.39
CA LEU A 206 -7.10 12.96 -7.79
C LEU A 206 -8.29 12.79 -8.73
N GLU A 207 -8.46 13.73 -9.63
CA GLU A 207 -9.50 13.68 -10.64
C GLU A 207 -8.95 14.10 -12.01
N ASN A 208 -9.26 13.33 -13.05
CA ASN A 208 -8.82 13.62 -14.42
C ASN A 208 -7.31 13.86 -14.55
N GLY A 209 -6.51 13.10 -13.79
CA GLY A 209 -5.04 13.20 -13.79
C GLY A 209 -4.47 14.39 -13.06
N LYS A 210 -5.26 15.14 -12.28
CA LYS A 210 -4.84 16.32 -11.50
C LYS A 210 -5.24 16.20 -10.04
N ILE A 211 -4.43 16.75 -9.14
CA ILE A 211 -4.84 16.97 -7.74
C ILE A 211 -5.84 18.14 -7.73
N LYS A 212 -7.08 17.86 -7.47
CA LYS A 212 -8.19 18.84 -7.45
C LYS A 212 -8.36 19.46 -6.08
N GLU A 213 -8.24 18.66 -5.04
CA GLU A 213 -8.46 19.06 -3.66
C GLU A 213 -7.37 18.43 -2.79
N CYS A 214 -6.96 19.15 -1.75
CA CYS A 214 -5.95 18.71 -0.79
C CYS A 214 -6.29 19.29 0.58
N GLY A 215 -6.29 18.46 1.62
CA GLY A 215 -6.59 18.87 3.01
C GLY A 215 -6.88 17.68 3.89
N THR A 216 -7.28 17.93 5.12
CA THR A 216 -7.81 16.92 6.03
C THR A 216 -9.22 16.49 5.62
N HIS A 217 -9.71 15.38 6.17
CA HIS A 217 -11.09 14.93 5.94
C HIS A 217 -12.12 16.04 6.22
N ASP A 218 -12.01 16.68 7.39
CA ASP A 218 -12.98 17.69 7.85
C ASP A 218 -12.93 18.96 6.96
N GLU A 219 -11.74 19.38 6.54
CA GLU A 219 -11.58 20.51 5.62
C GLU A 219 -12.21 20.24 4.26
N LEU A 220 -11.99 19.03 3.70
CA LEU A 220 -12.54 18.64 2.41
C LEU A 220 -14.08 18.45 2.44
N ILE A 221 -14.61 17.94 3.54
CA ILE A 221 -16.07 17.88 3.75
C ILE A 221 -16.67 19.29 3.84
N ALA A 222 -16.04 20.19 4.63
CA ALA A 222 -16.49 21.58 4.76
C ALA A 222 -16.39 22.37 3.43
N LEU A 223 -15.44 22.03 2.58
CA LEU A 223 -15.30 22.62 1.24
C LEU A 223 -16.49 22.30 0.33
N GLY A 224 -17.18 21.17 0.54
CA GLY A 224 -18.33 20.75 -0.27
C GLY A 224 -17.99 20.44 -1.73
N GLY A 225 -16.74 20.08 -2.02
CA GLY A 225 -16.24 19.81 -3.37
C GLY A 225 -16.47 18.38 -3.86
N SER A 226 -15.65 17.96 -4.83
CA SER A 226 -15.74 16.61 -5.43
C SER A 226 -15.48 15.49 -4.41
N TYR A 227 -14.58 15.73 -3.45
CA TYR A 227 -14.33 14.80 -2.35
C TYR A 227 -15.57 14.60 -1.47
N ALA A 228 -16.18 15.69 -1.02
CA ALA A 228 -17.38 15.65 -0.16
C ALA A 228 -18.55 14.94 -0.88
N HIS A 229 -18.79 15.27 -2.14
CA HIS A 229 -19.82 14.60 -2.95
C HIS A 229 -19.57 13.09 -3.09
N MET A 230 -18.32 12.70 -3.40
CA MET A 230 -17.96 11.27 -3.51
C MET A 230 -18.13 10.54 -2.16
N PHE A 231 -17.79 11.19 -1.04
CA PHE A 231 -17.95 10.66 0.30
C PHE A 231 -19.43 10.43 0.64
N GLU A 232 -20.30 11.40 0.32
CA GLU A 232 -21.75 11.29 0.52
C GLU A 232 -22.34 10.10 -0.25
N VAL A 233 -22.03 10.00 -1.54
CA VAL A 233 -22.48 8.89 -2.41
C VAL A 233 -22.03 7.53 -1.84
N GLN A 234 -20.79 7.41 -1.40
CA GLN A 234 -20.30 6.16 -0.82
C GLN A 234 -20.99 5.84 0.51
N SER A 235 -21.22 6.84 1.34
CA SER A 235 -21.87 6.65 2.65
C SER A 235 -23.32 6.18 2.51
N GLN A 236 -24.07 6.69 1.53
CA GLN A 236 -25.43 6.24 1.23
C GLN A 236 -25.46 4.78 0.78
N TYR A 237 -24.52 4.39 -0.10
CA TYR A 237 -24.46 3.02 -0.61
C TYR A 237 -24.18 1.99 0.50
N TYR A 238 -23.39 2.34 1.51
CA TYR A 238 -23.12 1.46 2.66
C TYR A 238 -24.32 1.31 3.60
N GLN A 239 -25.15 2.36 3.76
CA GLN A 239 -26.37 2.30 4.60
C GLN A 239 -27.43 1.40 3.97
N GLU A 240 -27.60 1.44 2.64
CA GLU A 240 -28.58 0.61 1.92
C GLU A 240 -28.22 -0.87 1.87
N THR A 241 -26.97 -1.24 2.12
CA THR A 241 -26.51 -2.66 2.07
C THR A 241 -26.57 -3.34 3.44
N GLU A 242 -26.86 -2.61 4.51
CA GLU A 242 -27.02 -3.14 5.88
C GLU A 242 -28.51 -3.37 6.26
N GLU A 243 -29.48 -2.99 5.41
CA GLU A 243 -30.90 -3.34 5.51
C GLU A 243 -31.21 -4.61 4.70
#